data_62ca70216b247c43b1a5224f2da10a0e
#
_entry.id   62ca70216b247c43b1a5224f2da10a0e
#
_cell.length_a   1.000
_cell.length_b   1.000
_cell.length_c   1.000
_cell.angle_alpha   90.00
_cell.angle_beta   90.00
_cell.angle_gamma   90.00
#
_symmetry.space_group_name_H-M   'P 1'
#
loop_
_entity.id
_entity.type
_entity.pdbx_description
1 polymer ?
#
loop_
_entity_poly.entity_id
_entity_poly.type
_entity_poly.pdbx_seq_one_letter_code
_entity_poly.pdbx_strand_id
1 'polypeptide(L)'
;MSALLPAPQQPADRFPGRDEAAARSFRLRLSTAIERLAGEGTTYAELSVERLIREAGVSRSTFYKYFGDKTRLLSSLAETVQVEFLRAANSWLELPSAAEQSDYRAAFATIFHTYRSHRVVMRSISEQANHDPVIRDHFARMMDAFVTAVEQHIRQGQNAGSIVGEHSAHDLAVWLTWMLEHGQLLFVGPATEFELEQYTSAATEIVWRALYSLPNDE
;
A
#
# COMPACT_ATOMS: atom_id res chain seq x y z
N MET A 1 12.31 -20.24 8.20
CA MET A 1 12.54 -19.86 6.78
C MET A 1 11.75 -18.59 6.55
N SER A 2 12.46 -17.48 6.32
CA SER A 2 11.85 -16.15 6.18
C SER A 2 10.87 -16.15 4.99
N ALA A 3 9.61 -15.79 5.24
CA ALA A 3 8.59 -15.59 4.21
C ALA A 3 8.85 -14.25 3.52
N LEU A 4 9.93 -14.19 2.73
CA LEU A 4 10.17 -13.06 1.84
C LEU A 4 9.07 -13.04 0.78
N LEU A 5 8.25 -11.99 0.80
CA LEU A 5 7.40 -11.67 -0.34
C LEU A 5 8.27 -11.65 -1.60
N PRO A 6 7.84 -12.24 -2.71
CA PRO A 6 8.59 -12.18 -3.95
C PRO A 6 8.78 -10.72 -4.33
N ALA A 7 10.02 -10.34 -4.60
CA ALA A 7 10.32 -9.01 -5.11
C ALA A 7 9.46 -8.75 -6.36
N PRO A 8 8.87 -7.57 -6.50
CA PRO A 8 8.10 -7.24 -7.69
C PRO A 8 8.96 -7.47 -8.92
N GLN A 9 8.43 -8.24 -9.88
CA GLN A 9 9.11 -8.44 -11.16
C GLN A 9 9.26 -7.07 -11.82
N GLN A 10 10.50 -6.63 -12.00
CA GLN A 10 10.80 -5.37 -12.65
C GLN A 10 10.24 -5.38 -14.08
N PRO A 11 9.47 -4.36 -14.50
CA PRO A 11 9.10 -4.22 -15.88
C PRO A 11 10.36 -4.10 -16.74
N ALA A 12 10.37 -4.80 -17.86
CA ALA A 12 11.52 -4.96 -18.74
C ALA A 12 11.77 -3.72 -19.63
N ASP A 13 11.89 -2.52 -19.03
CA ASP A 13 12.42 -1.34 -19.70
C ASP A 13 13.51 -0.74 -18.81
N ARG A 14 14.74 -1.23 -19.04
CA ARG A 14 15.94 -0.90 -18.29
C ARG A 14 16.45 0.48 -18.63
N PHE A 15 16.33 1.38 -17.65
CA PHE A 15 17.15 2.59 -17.67
C PHE A 15 18.51 2.26 -17.06
N PRO A 16 19.65 2.54 -17.72
CA PRO A 16 20.97 2.34 -17.13
C PRO A 16 21.16 3.27 -15.92
N GLY A 17 21.89 2.85 -14.90
CA GLY A 17 21.94 3.37 -13.54
C GLY A 17 21.93 4.90 -13.27
N ARG A 18 22.48 5.73 -14.17
CA ARG A 18 22.36 7.22 -14.08
C ARG A 18 20.94 7.69 -14.40
N ASP A 19 20.27 7.03 -15.32
CA ASP A 19 18.89 7.34 -15.68
C ASP A 19 17.90 6.92 -14.59
N GLU A 20 18.20 5.90 -13.79
CA GLU A 20 17.33 5.45 -12.70
C GLU A 20 17.31 6.42 -11.52
N ALA A 21 18.47 6.99 -11.15
CA ALA A 21 18.53 8.03 -10.12
C ALA A 21 17.78 9.31 -10.56
N ALA A 22 17.91 9.68 -11.83
CA ALA A 22 17.17 10.79 -12.41
C ALA A 22 15.65 10.50 -12.44
N ALA A 23 15.23 9.32 -12.87
CA ALA A 23 13.84 8.89 -12.87
C ALA A 23 13.23 8.91 -11.46
N ARG A 24 13.97 8.45 -10.45
CA ARG A 24 13.56 8.52 -9.04
C ARG A 24 13.36 9.97 -8.58
N SER A 25 14.30 10.86 -8.89
CA SER A 25 14.16 12.29 -8.58
C SER A 25 12.94 12.92 -9.25
N PHE A 26 12.66 12.57 -10.51
CA PHE A 26 11.47 13.06 -11.22
C PHE A 26 10.18 12.50 -10.65
N ARG A 27 10.14 11.21 -10.28
CA ARG A 27 9.00 10.62 -9.57
C ARG A 27 8.68 11.36 -8.28
N LEU A 28 9.69 11.62 -7.45
CA LEU A 28 9.51 12.36 -6.20
C LEU A 28 8.94 13.76 -6.42
N ARG A 29 9.49 14.52 -7.37
CA ARG A 29 9.00 15.88 -7.69
C ARG A 29 7.56 15.86 -8.22
N LEU A 30 7.23 14.89 -9.06
CA LEU A 30 5.87 14.74 -9.60
C LEU A 30 4.89 14.24 -8.52
N SER A 31 5.30 13.35 -7.62
CA SER A 31 4.49 12.94 -6.46
C SER A 31 4.18 14.12 -5.56
N THR A 32 5.18 14.94 -5.22
CA THR A 32 4.98 16.16 -4.43
C THR A 32 4.04 17.16 -5.12
N ALA A 33 4.15 17.28 -6.46
CA ALA A 33 3.25 18.13 -7.23
C ALA A 33 1.80 17.60 -7.21
N ILE A 34 1.62 16.29 -7.34
CA ILE A 34 0.30 15.65 -7.24
C ILE A 34 -0.30 15.90 -5.85
N GLU A 35 0.47 15.70 -4.78
CA GLU A 35 0.02 15.93 -3.39
C GLU A 35 -0.42 17.37 -3.16
N ARG A 36 0.36 18.35 -3.67
CA ARG A 36 0.03 19.77 -3.53
C ARG A 36 -1.26 20.11 -4.28
N LEU A 37 -1.38 19.69 -5.53
CA LEU A 37 -2.56 19.94 -6.36
C LEU A 37 -3.82 19.23 -5.84
N ALA A 38 -3.66 18.05 -5.25
CA ALA A 38 -4.76 17.36 -4.57
C ALA A 38 -5.20 18.09 -3.29
N GLY A 39 -4.26 18.71 -2.57
CA GLY A 39 -4.56 19.59 -1.44
C GLY A 39 -5.40 20.83 -1.81
N GLU A 40 -5.34 21.25 -3.08
CA GLU A 40 -6.19 22.29 -3.68
C GLU A 40 -7.56 21.75 -4.16
N GLY A 41 -7.89 20.48 -3.90
CA GLY A 41 -9.16 19.83 -4.28
C GLY A 41 -9.20 19.28 -5.70
N THR A 42 -8.06 19.23 -6.42
CA THR A 42 -8.01 18.69 -7.79
C THR A 42 -7.77 17.18 -7.77
N THR A 43 -8.62 16.40 -8.43
CA THR A 43 -8.41 14.96 -8.58
C THR A 43 -7.33 14.64 -9.61
N TYR A 44 -6.72 13.44 -9.53
CA TYR A 44 -5.72 13.02 -10.53
C TYR A 44 -6.29 13.00 -11.96
N ALA A 45 -7.56 12.65 -12.13
CA ALA A 45 -8.23 12.63 -13.42
C ALA A 45 -8.23 14.02 -14.08
N GLU A 46 -8.47 15.07 -13.30
CA GLU A 46 -8.55 16.46 -13.75
C GLU A 46 -7.18 17.09 -14.04
N LEU A 47 -6.10 16.50 -13.51
CA LEU A 47 -4.75 17.03 -13.72
C LEU A 47 -4.32 16.85 -15.18
N SER A 48 -3.96 17.95 -15.87
CA SER A 48 -3.27 17.88 -17.14
C SER A 48 -1.76 17.66 -16.95
N VAL A 49 -1.11 17.05 -17.93
CA VAL A 49 0.36 16.90 -17.93
C VAL A 49 1.03 18.27 -17.82
N GLU A 50 0.52 19.29 -18.51
CA GLU A 50 1.02 20.66 -18.49
C GLU A 50 1.00 21.28 -17.08
N ARG A 51 -0.09 21.03 -16.33
CA ARG A 51 -0.20 21.51 -14.94
C ARG A 51 0.77 20.77 -14.02
N LEU A 52 0.88 19.44 -14.16
CA LEU A 52 1.81 18.62 -13.39
C LEU A 52 3.28 19.01 -13.60
N ILE A 53 3.73 19.12 -14.86
CA ILE A 53 5.14 19.44 -15.15
C ILE A 53 5.50 20.84 -14.73
N ARG A 54 4.61 21.82 -14.87
CA ARG A 54 4.79 23.18 -14.39
C ARG A 54 4.96 23.20 -12.87
N GLU A 55 4.09 22.50 -12.16
CA GLU A 55 4.13 22.41 -10.71
C GLU A 55 5.39 21.70 -10.20
N ALA A 56 5.75 20.58 -10.86
CA ALA A 56 6.95 19.82 -10.52
C ALA A 56 8.26 20.49 -10.97
N GLY A 57 8.20 21.57 -11.79
CA GLY A 57 9.38 22.19 -12.41
C GLY A 57 10.13 21.22 -13.33
N VAL A 58 9.42 20.37 -14.05
CA VAL A 58 9.96 19.37 -14.99
C VAL A 58 9.67 19.83 -16.41
N SER A 59 10.62 19.65 -17.36
CA SER A 59 10.35 19.98 -18.74
C SER A 59 9.42 18.99 -19.41
N ARG A 60 8.67 19.42 -20.42
CA ARG A 60 7.78 18.56 -21.21
C ARG A 60 8.55 17.38 -21.84
N SER A 61 9.72 17.66 -22.42
CA SER A 61 10.57 16.63 -23.02
C SER A 61 11.04 15.60 -22.00
N THR A 62 11.40 16.04 -20.79
CA THR A 62 11.78 15.15 -19.68
C THR A 62 10.61 14.27 -19.27
N PHE A 63 9.41 14.82 -19.10
CA PHE A 63 8.22 14.04 -18.74
C PHE A 63 7.96 12.92 -19.73
N TYR A 64 7.87 13.26 -21.02
CA TYR A 64 7.57 12.27 -22.08
C TYR A 64 8.71 11.26 -22.29
N LYS A 65 9.97 11.67 -22.05
CA LYS A 65 11.10 10.71 -22.06
C LYS A 65 10.95 9.62 -21.01
N TYR A 66 10.51 9.97 -19.77
CA TYR A 66 10.49 9.02 -18.65
C TYR A 66 9.17 8.29 -18.46
N PHE A 67 8.05 8.94 -18.73
CA PHE A 67 6.74 8.38 -18.41
C PHE A 67 5.83 8.17 -19.62
N GLY A 68 5.99 8.95 -20.69
CA GLY A 68 5.16 8.87 -21.90
C GLY A 68 3.75 9.46 -21.71
N ASP A 69 3.05 9.13 -20.63
CA ASP A 69 1.70 9.62 -20.31
C ASP A 69 1.41 9.60 -18.80
N LYS A 70 0.21 10.07 -18.41
CA LYS A 70 -0.23 10.11 -17.00
C LYS A 70 -0.44 8.72 -16.40
N THR A 71 -0.96 7.77 -17.18
CA THR A 71 -1.20 6.39 -16.72
C THR A 71 0.12 5.74 -16.32
N ARG A 72 1.13 5.84 -17.16
CA ARG A 72 2.47 5.32 -16.89
C ARG A 72 3.15 6.01 -15.70
N LEU A 73 2.95 7.33 -15.54
CA LEU A 73 3.41 8.03 -14.34
C LEU A 73 2.75 7.42 -13.08
N LEU A 74 1.42 7.29 -13.08
CA LEU A 74 0.71 6.73 -11.93
C LEU A 74 1.12 5.29 -11.63
N SER A 75 1.29 4.46 -12.67
CA SER A 75 1.81 3.08 -12.51
C SER A 75 3.21 3.08 -11.88
N SER A 76 4.10 3.96 -12.32
CA SER A 76 5.47 4.08 -11.75
C SER A 76 5.47 4.57 -10.30
N LEU A 77 4.53 5.44 -9.93
CA LEU A 77 4.33 5.85 -8.53
C LEU A 77 3.76 4.70 -7.70
N ALA A 78 2.79 3.95 -8.25
CA ALA A 78 2.20 2.79 -7.60
C ALA A 78 3.25 1.72 -7.27
N GLU A 79 4.18 1.42 -8.18
CA GLU A 79 5.29 0.49 -7.94
C GLU A 79 6.18 0.94 -6.77
N THR A 80 6.47 2.25 -6.69
CA THR A 80 7.28 2.80 -5.58
C THR A 80 6.55 2.66 -4.25
N VAL A 81 5.28 3.03 -4.22
CA VAL A 81 4.44 2.96 -3.02
C VAL A 81 4.25 1.50 -2.58
N GLN A 82 4.04 0.57 -3.53
CA GLN A 82 3.91 -0.85 -3.23
C GLN A 82 5.11 -1.40 -2.46
N VAL A 83 6.34 -1.03 -2.85
CA VAL A 83 7.55 -1.47 -2.14
C VAL A 83 7.57 -0.99 -0.69
N GLU A 84 7.16 0.25 -0.43
CA GLU A 84 7.12 0.80 0.93
C GLU A 84 6.02 0.16 1.76
N PHE A 85 4.87 -0.11 1.15
CA PHE A 85 3.79 -0.86 1.80
C PHE A 85 4.17 -2.29 2.15
N LEU A 86 4.86 -2.99 1.27
CA LEU A 86 5.33 -4.35 1.55
C LEU A 86 6.29 -4.36 2.75
N ARG A 87 7.18 -3.37 2.85
CA ARG A 87 8.05 -3.22 4.03
C ARG A 87 7.26 -2.94 5.30
N ALA A 88 6.26 -2.06 5.21
CA ALA A 88 5.39 -1.77 6.35
C ALA A 88 4.58 -3.00 6.78
N ALA A 89 4.05 -3.77 5.82
CA ALA A 89 3.34 -5.01 6.09
C ALA A 89 4.21 -6.07 6.77
N ASN A 90 5.50 -6.15 6.41
CA ASN A 90 6.44 -7.06 7.06
C ASN A 90 6.62 -6.77 8.55
N SER A 91 6.41 -5.54 9.03
CA SER A 91 6.41 -5.23 10.47
C SER A 91 5.35 -6.02 11.25
N TRP A 92 4.26 -6.42 10.60
CA TRP A 92 3.25 -7.32 11.13
C TRP A 92 3.56 -8.79 10.82
N LEU A 93 3.79 -9.11 9.53
CA LEU A 93 3.89 -10.49 9.04
C LEU A 93 5.12 -11.25 9.58
N GLU A 94 6.14 -10.54 10.04
CA GLU A 94 7.38 -11.11 10.59
C GLU A 94 7.41 -11.08 12.13
N LEU A 95 6.32 -10.69 12.81
CA LEU A 95 6.25 -10.73 14.26
C LEU A 95 6.42 -12.18 14.76
N PRO A 96 7.21 -12.37 15.84
CA PRO A 96 7.38 -13.70 16.42
C PRO A 96 6.07 -14.20 17.05
N SER A 97 5.91 -15.51 17.17
CA SER A 97 4.72 -16.13 17.77
C SER A 97 4.49 -15.73 19.25
N ALA A 98 5.51 -15.23 19.92
CA ALA A 98 5.44 -14.72 21.28
C ALA A 98 5.16 -13.22 21.36
N ALA A 99 4.87 -12.54 20.23
CA ALA A 99 4.55 -11.13 20.20
C ALA A 99 3.25 -10.84 20.96
N GLU A 100 3.25 -9.73 21.68
CA GLU A 100 2.09 -9.26 22.43
C GLU A 100 1.22 -8.33 21.55
N GLN A 101 -0.03 -8.11 21.94
CA GLN A 101 -0.94 -7.23 21.21
C GLN A 101 -0.38 -5.82 20.97
N SER A 102 0.47 -5.32 21.88
CA SER A 102 1.18 -4.06 21.73
C SER A 102 2.12 -4.02 20.53
N ASP A 103 2.77 -5.15 20.18
CA ASP A 103 3.67 -5.26 19.03
C ASP A 103 2.87 -5.20 17.73
N TYR A 104 1.71 -5.85 17.68
CA TYR A 104 0.78 -5.76 16.55
C TYR A 104 0.26 -4.34 16.37
N ARG A 105 -0.04 -3.64 17.46
CA ARG A 105 -0.44 -2.23 17.39
C ARG A 105 0.65 -1.34 16.81
N ALA A 106 1.90 -1.54 17.21
CA ALA A 106 3.04 -0.81 16.65
C ALA A 106 3.23 -1.10 15.15
N ALA A 107 3.03 -2.36 14.74
CA ALA A 107 3.08 -2.76 13.34
C ALA A 107 1.94 -2.10 12.52
N PHE A 108 0.70 -2.11 13.00
CA PHE A 108 -0.42 -1.44 12.33
C PHE A 108 -0.25 0.07 12.29
N ALA A 109 0.30 0.69 13.35
CA ALA A 109 0.66 2.11 13.33
C ALA A 109 1.65 2.40 12.19
N THR A 110 2.67 1.57 12.00
CA THR A 110 3.65 1.69 10.90
C THR A 110 2.95 1.60 9.54
N ILE A 111 2.05 0.63 9.34
CA ILE A 111 1.29 0.46 8.10
C ILE A 111 0.41 1.69 7.82
N PHE A 112 -0.32 2.18 8.82
CA PHE A 112 -1.22 3.31 8.66
C PHE A 112 -0.49 4.63 8.44
N HIS A 113 0.63 4.86 9.11
CA HIS A 113 1.48 6.03 8.83
C HIS A 113 2.07 5.97 7.41
N THR A 114 2.48 4.79 6.94
CA THR A 114 2.92 4.60 5.55
C THR A 114 1.80 4.94 4.58
N TYR A 115 0.56 4.49 4.84
CA TYR A 115 -0.60 4.85 4.01
C TYR A 115 -0.79 6.37 3.96
N ARG A 116 -0.80 7.04 5.10
CA ARG A 116 -0.99 8.50 5.17
C ARG A 116 0.06 9.27 4.39
N SER A 117 1.30 8.81 4.40
CA SER A 117 2.39 9.42 3.64
C SER A 117 2.18 9.32 2.12
N HIS A 118 1.39 8.36 1.66
CA HIS A 118 1.11 8.11 0.25
C HIS A 118 -0.38 8.22 -0.12
N ARG A 119 -1.21 8.77 0.78
CA ARG A 119 -2.68 8.77 0.65
C ARG A 119 -3.18 9.32 -0.68
N VAL A 120 -2.53 10.35 -1.23
CA VAL A 120 -2.95 10.97 -2.49
C VAL A 120 -2.69 10.04 -3.67
N VAL A 121 -1.52 9.40 -3.72
CA VAL A 121 -1.18 8.44 -4.77
C VAL A 121 -2.10 7.21 -4.67
N MET A 122 -2.29 6.67 -3.47
CA MET A 122 -3.16 5.50 -3.24
C MET A 122 -4.61 5.80 -3.63
N ARG A 123 -5.14 6.94 -3.22
CA ARG A 123 -6.46 7.40 -3.63
C ARG A 123 -6.56 7.53 -5.15
N SER A 124 -5.55 8.13 -5.80
CA SER A 124 -5.51 8.28 -7.25
C SER A 124 -5.50 6.93 -7.96
N ILE A 125 -4.79 5.93 -7.44
CA ILE A 125 -4.77 4.57 -7.98
C ILE A 125 -6.16 3.94 -7.85
N SER A 126 -6.77 3.99 -6.67
CA SER A 126 -8.11 3.42 -6.42
C SER A 126 -9.18 4.07 -7.31
N GLU A 127 -9.17 5.40 -7.45
CA GLU A 127 -10.10 6.13 -8.33
C GLU A 127 -9.89 5.77 -9.81
N GLN A 128 -8.63 5.76 -10.29
CA GLN A 128 -8.31 5.49 -11.69
C GLN A 128 -8.51 4.01 -12.07
N ALA A 129 -8.41 3.07 -11.15
CA ALA A 129 -8.69 1.66 -11.40
C ALA A 129 -10.11 1.38 -11.91
N ASN A 130 -11.05 2.28 -11.64
CA ASN A 130 -12.41 2.19 -12.17
C ASN A 130 -12.53 2.59 -13.65
N HIS A 131 -11.58 3.35 -14.18
CA HIS A 131 -11.66 3.97 -15.50
C HIS A 131 -10.54 3.53 -16.45
N ASP A 132 -9.37 3.15 -15.91
CA ASP A 132 -8.19 2.78 -16.69
C ASP A 132 -7.85 1.30 -16.46
N PRO A 133 -7.91 0.44 -17.50
CA PRO A 133 -7.63 -0.98 -17.37
C PRO A 133 -6.20 -1.28 -16.94
N VAL A 134 -5.22 -0.45 -17.32
CA VAL A 134 -3.81 -0.65 -16.93
C VAL A 134 -3.65 -0.43 -15.43
N ILE A 135 -4.27 0.62 -14.89
CA ILE A 135 -4.25 0.90 -13.44
C ILE A 135 -5.06 -0.16 -12.68
N ARG A 136 -6.19 -0.59 -13.22
CA ARG A 136 -7.00 -1.68 -12.63
C ARG A 136 -6.19 -2.96 -12.48
N ASP A 137 -5.51 -3.39 -13.55
CA ASP A 137 -4.70 -4.60 -13.54
C ASP A 137 -3.52 -4.48 -12.57
N HIS A 138 -2.93 -3.27 -12.47
CA HIS A 138 -1.86 -3.00 -11.51
C HIS A 138 -2.37 -3.10 -10.07
N PHE A 139 -3.50 -2.46 -9.77
CA PHE A 139 -4.14 -2.50 -8.45
C PHE A 139 -4.53 -3.93 -8.06
N ALA A 140 -5.13 -4.69 -8.99
CA ALA A 140 -5.49 -6.09 -8.75
C ALA A 140 -4.26 -6.94 -8.38
N ARG A 141 -3.18 -6.85 -9.15
CA ARG A 141 -1.94 -7.59 -8.84
C ARG A 141 -1.33 -7.19 -7.50
N MET A 142 -1.41 -5.91 -7.15
CA MET A 142 -0.94 -5.42 -5.85
C MET A 142 -1.77 -6.05 -4.71
N MET A 143 -3.10 -6.05 -4.83
CA MET A 143 -3.99 -6.65 -3.84
C MET A 143 -3.79 -8.17 -3.73
N ASP A 144 -3.64 -8.87 -4.86
CA ASP A 144 -3.35 -10.31 -4.88
C ASP A 144 -2.02 -10.64 -4.15
N ALA A 145 -1.00 -9.80 -4.31
CA ALA A 145 0.26 -9.96 -3.60
C ALA A 145 0.10 -9.82 -2.08
N PHE A 146 -0.71 -8.86 -1.61
CA PHE A 146 -1.01 -8.70 -0.18
C PHE A 146 -1.84 -9.88 0.35
N VAL A 147 -2.89 -10.30 -0.36
CA VAL A 147 -3.68 -11.48 0.02
C VAL A 147 -2.78 -12.71 0.15
N THR A 148 -1.90 -12.94 -0.83
CA THR A 148 -0.96 -14.07 -0.80
C THR A 148 -0.03 -14.02 0.43
N ALA A 149 0.49 -12.85 0.77
CA ALA A 149 1.37 -12.67 1.91
C ALA A 149 0.66 -12.93 3.25
N VAL A 150 -0.55 -12.37 3.40
CA VAL A 150 -1.37 -12.58 4.60
C VAL A 150 -1.82 -14.04 4.71
N GLU A 151 -2.21 -14.67 3.59
CA GLU A 151 -2.55 -16.10 3.56
C GLU A 151 -1.38 -16.97 4.02
N GLN A 152 -0.17 -16.71 3.53
CA GLN A 152 1.02 -17.45 3.94
C GLN A 152 1.30 -17.29 5.44
N HIS A 153 1.17 -16.07 5.97
CA HIS A 153 1.32 -15.81 7.40
C HIS A 153 0.30 -16.58 8.24
N ILE A 154 -0.99 -16.53 7.86
CA ILE A 154 -2.05 -17.24 8.55
C ILE A 154 -1.81 -18.75 8.51
N ARG A 155 -1.51 -19.31 7.34
CA ARG A 155 -1.25 -20.73 7.16
C ARG A 155 -0.05 -21.22 7.98
N GLN A 156 1.02 -20.43 8.03
CA GLN A 156 2.19 -20.74 8.87
C GLN A 156 1.83 -20.71 10.36
N GLY A 157 1.08 -19.68 10.78
CA GLY A 157 0.61 -19.57 12.16
C GLY A 157 -0.33 -20.69 12.58
N GLN A 158 -1.27 -21.10 11.71
CA GLN A 158 -2.15 -22.26 11.94
C GLN A 158 -1.36 -23.56 12.09
N ASN A 159 -0.37 -23.78 11.21
CA ASN A 159 0.49 -24.97 11.28
C ASN A 159 1.36 -25.00 12.55
N ALA A 160 1.76 -23.83 13.03
CA ALA A 160 2.55 -23.66 14.26
C ALA A 160 1.70 -23.62 15.55
N GLY A 161 0.37 -23.53 15.43
CA GLY A 161 -0.55 -23.38 16.55
C GLY A 161 -0.56 -21.99 17.19
N SER A 162 0.02 -20.99 16.52
CA SER A 162 0.02 -19.60 17.00
C SER A 162 -1.14 -18.77 16.44
N ILE A 163 -1.81 -19.24 15.40
CA ILE A 163 -3.06 -18.69 14.89
C ILE A 163 -4.14 -19.74 15.08
N VAL A 164 -5.23 -19.36 15.73
CA VAL A 164 -6.32 -20.26 16.12
C VAL A 164 -7.47 -20.22 15.13
N GLY A 165 -8.21 -21.34 15.03
CA GLY A 165 -9.42 -21.46 14.24
C GLY A 165 -9.27 -22.35 13.02
N GLU A 166 -10.43 -22.86 12.56
CA GLU A 166 -10.54 -23.79 11.42
C GLU A 166 -10.88 -23.08 10.10
N HIS A 167 -10.94 -21.74 10.12
CA HIS A 167 -11.27 -20.99 8.92
C HIS A 167 -10.15 -21.08 7.87
N SER A 168 -10.55 -21.06 6.61
CA SER A 168 -9.63 -21.02 5.47
C SER A 168 -8.66 -19.83 5.60
N ALA A 169 -7.36 -20.10 5.58
CA ALA A 169 -6.34 -19.05 5.58
C ALA A 169 -6.52 -18.06 4.42
N HIS A 170 -6.94 -18.58 3.25
CA HIS A 170 -7.23 -17.75 2.08
C HIS A 170 -8.40 -16.79 2.32
N ASP A 171 -9.53 -17.30 2.83
CA ASP A 171 -10.73 -16.48 3.04
C ASP A 171 -10.48 -15.39 4.09
N LEU A 172 -9.79 -15.74 5.19
CA LEU A 172 -9.37 -14.76 6.19
C LEU A 172 -8.44 -13.70 5.58
N ALA A 173 -7.47 -14.11 4.77
CA ALA A 173 -6.55 -13.19 4.11
C ALA A 173 -7.27 -12.23 3.16
N VAL A 174 -8.22 -12.73 2.36
CA VAL A 174 -9.04 -11.90 1.47
C VAL A 174 -9.80 -10.85 2.28
N TRP A 175 -10.56 -11.26 3.29
CA TRP A 175 -11.37 -10.34 4.08
C TRP A 175 -10.52 -9.33 4.85
N LEU A 176 -9.46 -9.76 5.51
CA LEU A 176 -8.59 -8.85 6.27
C LEU A 176 -7.88 -7.84 5.35
N THR A 177 -7.36 -8.29 4.21
CA THR A 177 -6.68 -7.41 3.26
C THR A 177 -7.62 -6.34 2.71
N TRP A 178 -8.81 -6.72 2.24
CA TRP A 178 -9.77 -5.77 1.69
C TRP A 178 -10.40 -4.86 2.75
N MET A 179 -10.64 -5.37 3.95
CA MET A 179 -11.08 -4.55 5.07
C MET A 179 -10.05 -3.46 5.43
N LEU A 180 -8.77 -3.84 5.52
CA LEU A 180 -7.70 -2.89 5.83
C LEU A 180 -7.49 -1.89 4.69
N GLU A 181 -7.53 -2.32 3.42
CA GLU A 181 -7.41 -1.42 2.26
C GLU A 181 -8.52 -0.36 2.28
N HIS A 182 -9.78 -0.78 2.38
CA HIS A 182 -10.90 0.17 2.42
C HIS A 182 -10.88 1.05 3.67
N GLY A 183 -10.52 0.50 4.82
CA GLY A 183 -10.34 1.25 6.06
C GLY A 183 -9.27 2.34 5.92
N GLN A 184 -8.17 2.02 5.27
CA GLN A 184 -7.11 2.99 5.00
C GLN A 184 -7.58 4.10 4.05
N LEU A 185 -8.29 3.75 2.99
CA LEU A 185 -8.79 4.70 2.00
C LEU A 185 -9.82 5.67 2.61
N LEU A 186 -10.80 5.14 3.34
CA LEU A 186 -11.97 5.89 3.78
C LEU A 186 -11.77 6.58 5.13
N PHE A 187 -11.01 5.97 6.05
CA PHE A 187 -10.89 6.44 7.43
C PHE A 187 -9.49 6.93 7.77
N VAL A 188 -8.43 6.14 7.48
CA VAL A 188 -7.05 6.47 7.87
C VAL A 188 -6.51 7.64 7.06
N GLY A 189 -6.78 7.71 5.77
CA GLY A 189 -6.28 8.76 4.88
C GLY A 189 -6.64 10.17 5.35
N PRO A 190 -7.92 10.48 5.66
CA PRO A 190 -8.36 11.80 6.11
C PRO A 190 -8.22 12.04 7.62
N ALA A 191 -7.85 11.02 8.43
CA ALA A 191 -7.88 11.06 9.89
C ALA A 191 -7.00 12.16 10.50
N THR A 192 -7.46 12.76 11.59
CA THR A 192 -6.61 13.48 12.55
C THR A 192 -5.67 12.51 13.28
N GLU A 193 -4.65 13.01 13.98
CA GLU A 193 -3.76 12.14 14.76
C GLU A 193 -4.52 11.36 15.85
N PHE A 194 -5.50 11.99 16.47
CA PHE A 194 -6.33 11.33 17.49
C PHE A 194 -7.18 10.20 16.88
N GLU A 195 -7.82 10.44 15.75
CA GLU A 195 -8.63 9.43 15.05
C GLU A 195 -7.75 8.29 14.52
N LEU A 196 -6.55 8.61 14.03
CA LEU A 196 -5.58 7.60 13.57
C LEU A 196 -5.23 6.62 14.68
N GLU A 197 -4.97 7.12 15.88
CA GLU A 197 -4.69 6.31 17.06
C GLU A 197 -5.87 5.38 17.38
N GLN A 198 -7.10 5.90 17.33
CA GLN A 198 -8.31 5.10 17.55
C GLN A 198 -8.52 4.04 16.48
N TYR A 199 -8.35 4.40 15.21
CA TYR A 199 -8.47 3.44 14.09
C TYR A 199 -7.37 2.37 14.13
N THR A 200 -6.16 2.74 14.52
CA THR A 200 -5.06 1.78 14.72
C THR A 200 -5.40 0.79 15.82
N SER A 201 -5.90 1.28 16.96
CA SER A 201 -6.31 0.44 18.08
C SER A 201 -7.45 -0.53 17.68
N ALA A 202 -8.47 -0.01 17.00
CA ALA A 202 -9.61 -0.80 16.56
C ALA A 202 -9.22 -1.88 15.53
N ALA A 203 -8.40 -1.52 14.52
CA ALA A 203 -7.93 -2.47 13.52
C ALA A 203 -7.05 -3.57 14.15
N THR A 204 -6.18 -3.19 15.11
CA THR A 204 -5.37 -4.14 15.88
C THR A 204 -6.26 -5.12 16.61
N GLU A 205 -7.27 -4.63 17.33
CA GLU A 205 -8.20 -5.48 18.09
C GLU A 205 -8.97 -6.45 17.19
N ILE A 206 -9.44 -5.98 16.02
CA ILE A 206 -10.16 -6.83 15.05
C ILE A 206 -9.24 -7.95 14.57
N VAL A 207 -8.03 -7.61 14.12
CA VAL A 207 -7.08 -8.62 13.59
C VAL A 207 -6.60 -9.55 14.71
N TRP A 208 -6.35 -9.02 15.89
CA TRP A 208 -5.95 -9.81 17.06
C TRP A 208 -7.01 -10.86 17.41
N ARG A 209 -8.27 -10.46 17.51
CA ARG A 209 -9.37 -11.38 17.81
C ARG A 209 -9.61 -12.38 16.70
N ALA A 210 -9.45 -11.96 15.45
CA ALA A 210 -9.67 -12.84 14.31
C ALA A 210 -8.61 -13.95 14.18
N LEU A 211 -7.37 -13.68 14.61
CA LEU A 211 -6.24 -14.58 14.33
C LEU A 211 -5.57 -15.17 15.57
N TYR A 212 -5.47 -14.40 16.67
CA TYR A 212 -4.55 -14.73 17.78
C TYR A 212 -5.24 -14.95 19.13
N SER A 213 -6.47 -14.49 19.30
CA SER A 213 -7.22 -14.75 20.54
C SER A 213 -7.70 -16.20 20.57
N LEU A 214 -7.39 -16.90 21.64
CA LEU A 214 -8.04 -18.17 21.93
C LEU A 214 -9.56 -17.93 22.08
N PRO A 215 -10.43 -18.84 21.61
CA PRO A 215 -11.83 -18.82 22.00
C PRO A 215 -11.88 -18.83 23.53
N ASN A 216 -12.63 -17.89 24.12
CA ASN A 216 -12.91 -17.99 25.54
C ASN A 216 -13.64 -19.32 25.75
N ASP A 217 -13.04 -20.22 26.54
CA ASP A 217 -13.75 -21.40 27.03
C ASP A 217 -14.98 -20.88 27.83
N GLU A 218 -16.17 -21.02 27.25
CA GLU A 218 -17.45 -20.86 27.95
C GLU A 218 -17.71 -22.06 28.85
#